data_72252cc0c3cc2b7babee3cf0062d2d07
#
_entry.id   72252cc0c3cc2b7babee3cf0062d2d07
#
_cell.length_a   1.000
_cell.length_b   1.000
_cell.length_c   1.000
_cell.angle_alpha   90.00
_cell.angle_beta   90.00
_cell.angle_gamma   90.00
#
_symmetry.space_group_name_H-M   'P 1'
#
loop_
_entity.id
_entity.type
_entity.pdbx_description
1 polymer ?
#
loop_
_entity_poly.entity_id
_entity_poly.type
_entity_poly.pdbx_seq_one_letter_code
_entity_poly.pdbx_strand_id
1 'polypeptide(L)'
;MSQQSEIRIPVGDVTVEGNLTLFKNASGIVVFAHGSGSSRFSIRNQFVARYFNNQKVGTLLFDLLTPQEEEIDSSTAEYRFNIGLLARRLVGVTEWLRTEPATKGFKLGYFGASTGAAAALIAAAELPGSVVAVVSRGGRPDLAGDYLARVKAPTLLLAGGWDTEVIELNRIAQSQMTNFNKLEIVPEATHLFEEPDKLEEVARLSAQWFVRYLR
;
A
#
# COMPACT_ATOMS: atom_id res chain seq x y z
N MET A 1 -24.59 2.88 2.13
CA MET A 1 -24.30 1.45 2.37
C MET A 1 -22.98 1.14 1.71
N SER A 2 -22.14 0.32 2.33
CA SER A 2 -20.93 -0.26 1.73
C SER A 2 -21.28 -1.59 1.05
N GLN A 3 -20.58 -1.88 -0.04
CA GLN A 3 -20.58 -3.20 -0.67
C GLN A 3 -19.21 -3.82 -0.43
N GLN A 4 -19.19 -5.01 0.15
CA GLN A 4 -17.99 -5.81 0.31
C GLN A 4 -18.11 -7.03 -0.60
N SER A 5 -17.02 -7.36 -1.30
CA SER A 5 -16.95 -8.52 -2.19
C SER A 5 -15.55 -9.11 -2.20
N GLU A 6 -15.47 -10.42 -2.21
CA GLU A 6 -14.27 -11.13 -2.63
C GLU A 6 -14.23 -11.10 -4.16
N ILE A 7 -13.05 -10.80 -4.69
CA ILE A 7 -12.84 -10.65 -6.13
C ILE A 7 -11.59 -11.40 -6.57
N ARG A 8 -11.61 -11.82 -7.82
CA ARG A 8 -10.45 -12.43 -8.50
C ARG A 8 -10.03 -11.49 -9.61
N ILE A 9 -8.76 -11.09 -9.58
CA ILE A 9 -8.20 -10.06 -10.45
C ILE A 9 -7.20 -10.72 -11.39
N PRO A 10 -7.46 -10.74 -12.70
CA PRO A 10 -6.48 -11.20 -13.67
C PRO A 10 -5.33 -10.19 -13.78
N VAL A 11 -4.09 -10.67 -13.65
CA VAL A 11 -2.87 -9.87 -13.76
C VAL A 11 -1.87 -10.63 -14.63
N GLY A 12 -1.80 -10.27 -15.91
CA GLY A 12 -1.02 -11.01 -16.87
C GLY A 12 -1.51 -12.46 -17.01
N ASP A 13 -0.63 -13.40 -16.75
CA ASP A 13 -0.87 -14.85 -16.84
C ASP A 13 -1.38 -15.48 -15.51
N VAL A 14 -1.54 -14.68 -14.46
CA VAL A 14 -2.02 -15.16 -13.16
C VAL A 14 -3.29 -14.46 -12.72
N THR A 15 -3.92 -15.03 -11.69
CA THR A 15 -5.06 -14.41 -11.00
C THR A 15 -4.72 -14.26 -9.52
N VAL A 16 -4.86 -13.05 -8.99
CA VAL A 16 -4.74 -12.76 -7.57
C VAL A 16 -6.10 -12.56 -6.93
N GLU A 17 -6.19 -12.83 -5.64
CA GLU A 17 -7.44 -12.70 -4.88
C GLU A 17 -7.44 -11.44 -4.03
N GLY A 18 -8.61 -10.82 -3.87
CA GLY A 18 -8.74 -9.58 -3.11
C GLY A 18 -10.10 -9.40 -2.45
N ASN A 19 -10.11 -8.56 -1.42
CA ASN A 19 -11.30 -8.12 -0.70
C ASN A 19 -11.52 -6.63 -1.01
N LEU A 20 -12.54 -6.35 -1.81
CA LEU A 20 -12.91 -5.00 -2.22
C LEU A 20 -14.05 -4.47 -1.36
N THR A 21 -13.88 -3.28 -0.79
CA THR A 21 -14.95 -2.54 -0.12
C THR A 21 -15.19 -1.22 -0.85
N LEU A 22 -16.41 -1.03 -1.35
CA LEU A 22 -16.83 0.18 -2.06
C LEU A 22 -17.98 0.88 -1.35
N PHE A 23 -18.05 2.19 -1.55
CA PHE A 23 -19.17 3.05 -1.14
C PHE A 23 -19.68 3.80 -2.37
N LYS A 24 -20.99 4.00 -2.46
CA LYS A 24 -21.62 4.73 -3.58
C LYS A 24 -21.01 6.13 -3.77
N ASN A 25 -20.61 6.77 -2.67
CA ASN A 25 -20.00 8.11 -2.66
C ASN A 25 -18.59 8.05 -2.08
N ALA A 26 -17.79 7.05 -2.45
CA ALA A 26 -16.39 6.99 -2.04
C ALA A 26 -15.60 8.15 -2.66
N SER A 27 -14.67 8.71 -1.91
CA SER A 27 -13.72 9.72 -2.43
C SER A 27 -12.67 9.10 -3.36
N GLY A 28 -12.42 7.81 -3.24
CA GLY A 28 -11.47 7.03 -4.04
C GLY A 28 -11.29 5.64 -3.43
N ILE A 29 -10.32 4.89 -3.95
CA ILE A 29 -9.97 3.56 -3.48
C ILE A 29 -8.49 3.54 -3.08
N VAL A 30 -8.20 3.01 -1.89
CA VAL A 30 -6.84 2.71 -1.44
C VAL A 30 -6.55 1.23 -1.64
N VAL A 31 -5.52 0.94 -2.41
CA VAL A 31 -5.03 -0.41 -2.68
C VAL A 31 -3.90 -0.72 -1.70
N PHE A 32 -4.02 -1.84 -1.00
CA PHE A 32 -3.07 -2.25 0.03
C PHE A 32 -2.04 -3.23 -0.53
N ALA A 33 -0.76 -2.87 -0.43
CA ALA A 33 0.37 -3.75 -0.69
C ALA A 33 0.94 -4.23 0.65
N HIS A 34 0.68 -5.49 0.99
CA HIS A 34 1.13 -6.08 2.25
C HIS A 34 2.65 -6.33 2.27
N GLY A 35 3.21 -6.50 3.47
CA GLY A 35 4.63 -6.85 3.63
C GLY A 35 4.91 -8.33 3.40
N SER A 36 6.20 -8.69 3.43
CA SER A 36 6.68 -10.07 3.32
C SER A 36 6.07 -10.98 4.38
N GLY A 37 5.66 -12.19 3.99
CA GLY A 37 5.01 -13.17 4.88
C GLY A 37 3.64 -12.74 5.40
N SER A 38 2.96 -11.82 4.72
CA SER A 38 1.64 -11.31 5.05
C SER A 38 0.67 -11.53 3.87
N SER A 39 -0.60 -11.18 4.05
CA SER A 39 -1.64 -11.38 3.04
C SER A 39 -2.75 -10.34 3.19
N ARG A 40 -3.81 -10.42 2.33
CA ARG A 40 -5.05 -9.65 2.47
C ARG A 40 -5.75 -9.83 3.82
N PHE A 41 -5.40 -10.89 4.56
CA PHE A 41 -5.94 -11.19 5.89
C PHE A 41 -5.16 -10.57 7.05
N SER A 42 -4.11 -9.80 6.78
CA SER A 42 -3.34 -9.08 7.81
C SER A 42 -4.26 -8.29 8.74
N ILE A 43 -4.26 -8.64 10.02
CA ILE A 43 -5.09 -7.98 11.04
C ILE A 43 -4.80 -6.47 11.08
N ARG A 44 -3.53 -6.08 10.97
CA ARG A 44 -3.11 -4.67 10.97
C ARG A 44 -3.62 -3.92 9.74
N ASN A 45 -3.48 -4.49 8.55
CA ASN A 45 -3.98 -3.87 7.33
C ASN A 45 -5.51 -3.80 7.31
N GLN A 46 -6.20 -4.83 7.80
CA GLN A 46 -7.65 -4.82 7.96
C GLN A 46 -8.13 -3.75 8.96
N PHE A 47 -7.38 -3.53 10.04
CA PHE A 47 -7.68 -2.46 10.99
C PHE A 47 -7.62 -1.08 10.30
N VAL A 48 -6.51 -0.81 9.60
CA VAL A 48 -6.32 0.45 8.85
C VAL A 48 -7.38 0.61 7.77
N ALA A 49 -7.69 -0.45 7.02
CA ALA A 49 -8.73 -0.44 6.00
C ALA A 49 -10.12 -0.11 6.58
N ARG A 50 -10.49 -0.70 7.72
CA ARG A 50 -11.75 -0.35 8.41
C ARG A 50 -11.77 1.11 8.83
N TYR A 51 -10.65 1.66 9.30
CA TYR A 51 -10.55 3.08 9.63
C TYR A 51 -10.83 3.95 8.40
N PHE A 52 -10.26 3.62 7.23
CA PHE A 52 -10.53 4.32 5.96
C PHE A 52 -11.99 4.18 5.54
N ASN A 53 -12.55 2.99 5.67
CA ASN A 53 -13.96 2.74 5.33
C ASN A 53 -14.93 3.60 6.17
N ASN A 54 -14.62 3.86 7.43
CA ASN A 54 -15.39 4.78 8.28
C ASN A 54 -15.35 6.22 7.75
N GLN A 55 -14.31 6.59 7.00
CA GLN A 55 -14.18 7.88 6.32
C GLN A 55 -14.75 7.87 4.88
N LYS A 56 -15.47 6.80 4.48
CA LYS A 56 -16.01 6.59 3.12
C LYS A 56 -14.93 6.52 2.03
N VAL A 57 -13.73 6.08 2.37
CA VAL A 57 -12.69 5.72 1.42
C VAL A 57 -12.85 4.23 1.10
N GLY A 58 -12.94 3.88 -0.18
CA GLY A 58 -12.95 2.49 -0.65
C GLY A 58 -11.59 1.83 -0.40
N THR A 59 -11.57 0.51 -0.24
CA THR A 59 -10.32 -0.23 0.01
C THR A 59 -10.28 -1.53 -0.78
N LEU A 60 -9.10 -1.87 -1.29
CA LEU A 60 -8.79 -3.18 -1.84
C LEU A 60 -7.59 -3.76 -1.10
N LEU A 61 -7.82 -4.84 -0.36
CA LEU A 61 -6.78 -5.70 0.20
C LEU A 61 -6.67 -6.92 -0.72
N PHE A 62 -5.50 -7.18 -1.27
CA PHE A 62 -5.28 -8.31 -2.17
C PHE A 62 -3.96 -9.01 -1.86
N ASP A 63 -3.84 -10.25 -2.28
CA ASP A 63 -2.62 -11.02 -2.14
C ASP A 63 -1.68 -10.71 -3.29
N LEU A 64 -0.45 -10.31 -2.96
CA LEU A 64 0.60 -10.01 -3.94
C LEU A 64 1.14 -11.27 -4.62
N LEU A 65 0.98 -12.42 -3.98
CA LEU A 65 1.36 -13.74 -4.48
C LEU A 65 0.11 -14.59 -4.75
N THR A 66 0.20 -15.47 -5.72
CA THR A 66 -0.81 -16.52 -5.92
C THR A 66 -0.69 -17.58 -4.83
N PRO A 67 -1.71 -18.42 -4.58
CA PRO A 67 -1.60 -19.54 -3.63
C PRO A 67 -0.42 -20.47 -3.91
N GLN A 68 -0.10 -20.72 -5.19
CA GLN A 68 1.03 -21.57 -5.60
C GLN A 68 2.37 -20.90 -5.31
N GLU A 69 2.49 -19.60 -5.58
CA GLU A 69 3.68 -18.81 -5.24
C GLU A 69 3.88 -18.74 -3.72
N GLU A 70 2.80 -18.55 -2.94
CA GLU A 70 2.87 -18.54 -1.48
C GLU A 70 3.31 -19.89 -0.89
N GLU A 71 2.85 -21.00 -1.46
CA GLU A 71 3.28 -22.35 -1.05
C GLU A 71 4.79 -22.51 -1.22
N ILE A 72 5.34 -22.13 -2.39
CA ILE A 72 6.79 -22.16 -2.66
C ILE A 72 7.51 -21.17 -1.74
N ASP A 73 7.00 -19.95 -1.64
CA ASP A 73 7.61 -18.87 -0.87
C ASP A 73 7.68 -19.16 0.64
N SER A 74 6.73 -19.95 1.16
CA SER A 74 6.71 -20.36 2.56
C SER A 74 8.00 -21.09 2.98
N SER A 75 8.62 -21.84 2.07
CA SER A 75 9.84 -22.61 2.29
C SER A 75 11.10 -21.92 1.75
N THR A 76 11.00 -21.14 0.67
CA THR A 76 12.15 -20.57 -0.05
C THR A 76 12.37 -19.08 0.22
N ALA A 77 11.33 -18.35 0.59
CA ALA A 77 11.30 -16.88 0.67
C ALA A 77 11.67 -16.18 -0.68
N GLU A 78 11.52 -16.86 -1.80
CA GLU A 78 11.98 -16.39 -3.12
C GLU A 78 11.14 -15.23 -3.65
N TYR A 79 9.82 -15.27 -3.43
CA TYR A 79 8.90 -14.29 -4.01
C TYR A 79 8.66 -13.06 -3.13
N ARG A 80 8.61 -13.23 -1.78
CA ARG A 80 8.29 -12.15 -0.82
C ARG A 80 9.25 -10.98 -0.85
N PHE A 81 10.50 -11.20 -1.32
CA PHE A 81 11.52 -10.18 -1.48
C PHE A 81 11.78 -9.81 -2.94
N ASN A 82 11.07 -10.40 -3.89
CA ASN A 82 11.12 -10.00 -5.29
C ASN A 82 10.28 -8.73 -5.52
N ILE A 83 10.82 -7.58 -5.13
CA ILE A 83 10.11 -6.30 -5.17
C ILE A 83 9.59 -5.98 -6.57
N GLY A 84 10.34 -6.35 -7.61
CA GLY A 84 9.92 -6.17 -9.00
C GLY A 84 8.67 -6.99 -9.36
N LEU A 85 8.56 -8.24 -8.87
CA LEU A 85 7.35 -9.05 -9.03
C LEU A 85 6.17 -8.40 -8.30
N LEU A 86 6.35 -8.02 -7.02
CA LEU A 86 5.31 -7.41 -6.23
C LEU A 86 4.79 -6.10 -6.86
N ALA A 87 5.70 -5.28 -7.40
CA ALA A 87 5.34 -4.06 -8.12
C ALA A 87 4.53 -4.35 -9.38
N ARG A 88 4.94 -5.33 -10.20
CA ARG A 88 4.16 -5.74 -11.40
C ARG A 88 2.76 -6.23 -11.04
N ARG A 89 2.60 -6.96 -9.92
CA ARG A 89 1.27 -7.36 -9.42
C ARG A 89 0.40 -6.13 -9.12
N LEU A 90 0.97 -5.15 -8.43
CA LEU A 90 0.26 -3.93 -8.06
C LEU A 90 -0.08 -3.07 -9.28
N VAL A 91 0.81 -2.99 -10.27
CA VAL A 91 0.55 -2.34 -11.57
C VAL A 91 -0.65 -3.00 -12.26
N GLY A 92 -0.63 -4.32 -12.42
CA GLY A 92 -1.72 -5.04 -13.09
C GLY A 92 -3.07 -4.91 -12.36
N VAL A 93 -3.08 -4.96 -11.02
CA VAL A 93 -4.28 -4.70 -10.22
C VAL A 93 -4.80 -3.27 -10.44
N THR A 94 -3.90 -2.30 -10.54
CA THR A 94 -4.26 -0.90 -10.80
C THR A 94 -4.87 -0.73 -12.19
N GLU A 95 -4.30 -1.35 -13.19
CA GLU A 95 -4.83 -1.33 -14.57
C GLU A 95 -6.21 -1.99 -14.63
N TRP A 96 -6.39 -3.11 -13.93
CA TRP A 96 -7.70 -3.75 -13.82
C TRP A 96 -8.73 -2.83 -13.16
N LEU A 97 -8.42 -2.20 -12.02
CA LEU A 97 -9.32 -1.26 -11.34
C LEU A 97 -9.74 -0.08 -12.24
N ARG A 98 -8.87 0.37 -13.14
CA ARG A 98 -9.15 1.46 -14.08
C ARG A 98 -10.08 1.06 -15.22
N THR A 99 -10.21 -0.21 -15.51
CA THR A 99 -11.06 -0.75 -16.59
C THR A 99 -12.36 -1.37 -16.07
N GLU A 100 -12.37 -1.86 -14.84
CA GLU A 100 -13.52 -2.51 -14.22
C GLU A 100 -14.70 -1.53 -14.06
N PRO A 101 -15.89 -1.81 -14.57
CA PRO A 101 -17.03 -0.90 -14.53
C PRO A 101 -17.37 -0.34 -13.15
N ALA A 102 -17.20 -1.16 -12.09
CA ALA A 102 -17.52 -0.76 -10.73
C ALA A 102 -16.47 0.21 -10.10
N THR A 103 -15.24 0.27 -10.65
CA THR A 103 -14.13 0.99 -10.04
C THR A 103 -13.45 2.03 -10.93
N LYS A 104 -13.64 1.97 -12.24
CA LYS A 104 -12.92 2.79 -13.25
C LYS A 104 -13.02 4.31 -13.08
N GLY A 105 -13.97 4.79 -12.30
CA GLY A 105 -14.17 6.24 -12.07
C GLY A 105 -13.48 6.77 -10.80
N PHE A 106 -12.90 5.89 -9.98
CA PHE A 106 -12.32 6.30 -8.71
C PHE A 106 -10.84 6.69 -8.85
N LYS A 107 -10.43 7.72 -8.12
CA LYS A 107 -9.02 8.00 -7.87
C LYS A 107 -8.42 6.88 -7.02
N LEU A 108 -7.16 6.53 -7.28
CA LEU A 108 -6.48 5.44 -6.61
C LEU A 108 -5.33 5.97 -5.75
N GLY A 109 -5.19 5.41 -4.55
CA GLY A 109 -4.05 5.60 -3.68
C GLY A 109 -3.43 4.25 -3.30
N TYR A 110 -2.16 4.26 -2.87
CA TYR A 110 -1.48 3.06 -2.39
C TYR A 110 -1.15 3.17 -0.91
N PHE A 111 -1.43 2.12 -0.17
CA PHE A 111 -0.96 1.91 1.20
C PHE A 111 -0.04 0.69 1.23
N GLY A 112 1.26 0.94 1.34
CA GLY A 112 2.28 -0.12 1.36
C GLY A 112 2.83 -0.33 2.77
N ALA A 113 3.01 -1.59 3.16
CA ALA A 113 3.60 -1.97 4.43
C ALA A 113 4.93 -2.70 4.22
N SER A 114 5.98 -2.33 4.97
CA SER A 114 7.31 -2.96 4.88
C SER A 114 7.79 -3.06 3.42
N THR A 115 8.11 -4.27 2.89
CA THR A 115 8.47 -4.50 1.48
C THR A 115 7.38 -4.08 0.50
N GLY A 116 6.10 -4.18 0.88
CA GLY A 116 4.99 -3.70 0.06
C GLY A 116 5.02 -2.19 -0.20
N ALA A 117 5.67 -1.41 0.66
CA ALA A 117 5.87 0.02 0.42
C ALA A 117 6.81 0.29 -0.76
N ALA A 118 7.87 -0.49 -0.90
CA ALA A 118 8.75 -0.41 -2.08
C ALA A 118 8.00 -0.77 -3.36
N ALA A 119 7.22 -1.85 -3.35
CA ALA A 119 6.37 -2.22 -4.48
C ALA A 119 5.38 -1.11 -4.86
N ALA A 120 4.75 -0.47 -3.85
CA ALA A 120 3.84 0.65 -4.05
C ALA A 120 4.53 1.87 -4.69
N LEU A 121 5.75 2.20 -4.28
CA LEU A 121 6.53 3.31 -4.83
C LEU A 121 6.97 3.03 -6.27
N ILE A 122 7.43 1.81 -6.57
CA ILE A 122 7.76 1.40 -7.94
C ILE A 122 6.53 1.49 -8.83
N ALA A 123 5.41 0.89 -8.41
CA ALA A 123 4.17 0.93 -9.18
C ALA A 123 3.65 2.36 -9.41
N ALA A 124 3.76 3.24 -8.40
CA ALA A 124 3.40 4.66 -8.56
C ALA A 124 4.32 5.41 -9.53
N ALA A 125 5.60 5.03 -9.61
CA ALA A 125 6.55 5.58 -10.57
C ALA A 125 6.31 5.08 -12.00
N GLU A 126 5.84 3.84 -12.17
CA GLU A 126 5.49 3.26 -13.47
C GLU A 126 4.14 3.73 -14.01
N LEU A 127 3.22 4.13 -13.13
CA LEU A 127 1.88 4.61 -13.47
C LEU A 127 1.67 6.09 -13.09
N PRO A 128 2.48 7.03 -13.60
CA PRO A 128 2.36 8.44 -13.24
C PRO A 128 0.96 8.97 -13.61
N GLY A 129 0.31 9.64 -12.66
CA GLY A 129 -1.04 10.19 -12.82
C GLY A 129 -2.19 9.20 -12.59
N SER A 130 -1.93 7.89 -12.51
CA SER A 130 -2.94 6.88 -12.15
C SER A 130 -3.12 6.74 -10.64
N VAL A 131 -2.07 7.05 -9.89
CA VAL A 131 -2.03 7.00 -8.41
C VAL A 131 -1.86 8.41 -7.90
N VAL A 132 -2.79 8.85 -7.06
CA VAL A 132 -2.82 10.25 -6.60
C VAL A 132 -2.17 10.45 -5.23
N ALA A 133 -1.89 9.39 -4.48
CA ALA A 133 -1.19 9.45 -3.20
C ALA A 133 -0.61 8.08 -2.82
N VAL A 134 0.50 8.09 -2.09
CA VAL A 134 1.11 6.89 -1.50
C VAL A 134 1.31 7.10 -0.01
N VAL A 135 1.06 6.05 0.78
CA VAL A 135 1.45 5.95 2.19
C VAL A 135 2.33 4.71 2.35
N SER A 136 3.47 4.89 2.96
CA SER A 136 4.42 3.84 3.37
C SER A 136 4.36 3.67 4.89
N ARG A 137 3.91 2.53 5.39
CA ARG A 137 3.83 2.23 6.82
C ARG A 137 4.92 1.26 7.25
N GLY A 138 5.85 1.71 8.09
CA GLY A 138 7.04 0.91 8.46
C GLY A 138 7.74 0.37 7.22
N GLY A 139 7.80 1.20 6.18
CA GLY A 139 8.18 0.77 4.85
C GLY A 139 9.68 0.70 4.64
N ARG A 140 10.05 -0.06 3.62
CA ARG A 140 11.40 -0.16 3.07
C ARG A 140 11.47 0.57 1.72
N PRO A 141 11.27 1.92 1.72
CA PRO A 141 11.28 2.70 0.47
C PRO A 141 12.64 2.65 -0.24
N ASP A 142 13.72 2.42 0.49
CA ASP A 142 15.07 2.21 -0.03
C ASP A 142 15.13 1.10 -1.09
N LEU A 143 14.31 0.05 -0.96
CA LEU A 143 14.24 -1.05 -1.93
C LEU A 143 13.60 -0.64 -3.28
N ALA A 144 13.03 0.56 -3.38
CA ALA A 144 12.55 1.09 -4.65
C ALA A 144 13.68 1.70 -5.52
N GLY A 145 14.85 1.95 -4.94
CA GLY A 145 16.05 2.40 -5.68
C GLY A 145 15.78 3.61 -6.58
N ASP A 146 16.24 3.56 -7.82
CA ASP A 146 16.13 4.66 -8.81
C ASP A 146 14.68 5.07 -9.14
N TYR A 147 13.68 4.25 -8.80
CA TYR A 147 12.27 4.61 -8.97
C TYR A 147 11.85 5.77 -8.06
N LEU A 148 12.52 5.97 -6.92
CA LEU A 148 12.18 7.04 -5.96
C LEU A 148 12.13 8.42 -6.63
N ALA A 149 13.12 8.75 -7.47
CA ALA A 149 13.18 10.02 -8.19
C ALA A 149 12.05 10.19 -9.24
N ARG A 150 11.42 9.09 -9.65
CA ARG A 150 10.37 9.04 -10.67
C ARG A 150 8.95 9.11 -10.09
N VAL A 151 8.79 8.88 -8.78
CA VAL A 151 7.48 8.97 -8.11
C VAL A 151 6.95 10.40 -8.24
N LYS A 152 5.73 10.56 -8.74
CA LYS A 152 5.05 11.87 -8.84
C LYS A 152 3.96 12.04 -7.79
N ALA A 153 3.39 10.95 -7.31
CA ALA A 153 2.33 10.98 -6.31
C ALA A 153 2.85 11.50 -4.96
N PRO A 154 2.15 12.45 -4.31
CA PRO A 154 2.43 12.84 -2.93
C PRO A 154 2.57 11.62 -2.02
N THR A 155 3.65 11.57 -1.24
CA THR A 155 4.02 10.38 -0.46
C THR A 155 4.17 10.70 1.03
N LEU A 156 3.51 9.93 1.87
CA LEU A 156 3.69 9.94 3.33
C LEU A 156 4.47 8.70 3.75
N LEU A 157 5.61 8.92 4.41
CA LEU A 157 6.43 7.88 5.01
C LEU A 157 6.15 7.86 6.52
N LEU A 158 5.76 6.71 7.08
CA LEU A 158 5.48 6.52 8.51
C LEU A 158 6.48 5.51 9.07
N ALA A 159 7.25 5.90 10.08
CA ALA A 159 8.19 5.02 10.77
C ALA A 159 7.95 5.03 12.28
N GLY A 160 8.14 3.91 12.94
CA GLY A 160 8.08 3.83 14.41
C GLY A 160 9.30 4.48 15.05
N GLY A 161 9.11 5.23 16.14
CA GLY A 161 10.18 5.97 16.80
C GLY A 161 11.27 5.07 17.42
N TRP A 162 10.95 3.81 17.69
CA TRP A 162 11.89 2.80 18.17
C TRP A 162 12.51 1.96 17.04
N ASP A 163 12.06 2.14 15.80
CA ASP A 163 12.58 1.46 14.61
C ASP A 163 13.65 2.32 13.93
N THR A 164 14.77 2.53 14.63
CA THR A 164 15.82 3.50 14.24
C THR A 164 16.45 3.19 12.89
N GLU A 165 16.63 1.91 12.56
CA GLU A 165 17.16 1.50 11.25
C GLU A 165 16.20 1.91 10.12
N VAL A 166 14.90 1.62 10.27
CA VAL A 166 13.89 1.97 9.26
C VAL A 166 13.73 3.49 9.16
N ILE A 167 13.85 4.25 10.26
CA ILE A 167 13.87 5.72 10.20
C ILE A 167 14.99 6.21 9.27
N GLU A 168 16.21 5.70 9.42
CA GLU A 168 17.34 6.12 8.60
C GLU A 168 17.15 5.74 7.13
N LEU A 169 16.69 4.54 6.84
CA LEU A 169 16.37 4.11 5.48
C LEU A 169 15.28 5.00 4.83
N ASN A 170 14.29 5.42 5.61
CA ASN A 170 13.27 6.35 5.12
C ASN A 170 13.83 7.76 4.87
N ARG A 171 14.77 8.26 5.70
CA ARG A 171 15.47 9.55 5.45
C ARG A 171 16.28 9.52 4.16
N ILE A 172 17.04 8.44 3.96
CA ILE A 172 17.84 8.25 2.74
C ILE A 172 16.90 8.23 1.52
N ALA A 173 15.83 7.43 1.56
CA ALA A 173 14.87 7.37 0.47
C ALA A 173 14.18 8.73 0.23
N GLN A 174 13.81 9.43 1.30
CA GLN A 174 13.20 10.76 1.23
C GLN A 174 14.10 11.75 0.48
N SER A 175 15.41 11.73 0.71
CA SER A 175 16.36 12.62 0.03
C SER A 175 16.48 12.37 -1.48
N GLN A 176 16.09 11.18 -1.95
CA GLN A 176 16.10 10.80 -3.37
C GLN A 176 14.77 11.11 -4.08
N MET A 177 13.71 11.40 -3.33
CA MET A 177 12.39 11.70 -3.87
C MET A 177 12.30 13.16 -4.30
N THR A 178 11.72 13.42 -5.48
CA THR A 178 11.53 14.77 -6.03
C THR A 178 10.11 15.29 -5.92
N ASN A 179 9.15 14.43 -5.55
CA ASN A 179 7.75 14.78 -5.35
C ASN A 179 7.53 15.43 -3.97
N PHE A 180 6.30 15.90 -3.72
CA PHE A 180 5.89 16.28 -2.37
C PHE A 180 5.83 15.05 -1.48
N ASN A 181 6.72 15.00 -0.49
CA ASN A 181 6.80 13.88 0.45
C ASN A 181 6.99 14.37 1.89
N LYS A 182 6.59 13.54 2.85
CA LYS A 182 6.72 13.81 4.27
C LYS A 182 7.09 12.54 5.02
N LEU A 183 8.08 12.63 5.90
CA LEU A 183 8.39 11.60 6.89
C LEU A 183 7.78 12.01 8.24
N GLU A 184 6.94 11.13 8.79
CA GLU A 184 6.38 11.24 10.14
C GLU A 184 6.88 10.07 10.98
N ILE A 185 7.40 10.39 12.15
CA ILE A 185 7.85 9.41 13.13
C ILE A 185 6.77 9.29 14.19
N VAL A 186 6.21 8.09 14.33
CA VAL A 186 5.23 7.79 15.38
C VAL A 186 6.00 7.47 16.67
N PRO A 187 5.95 8.33 17.70
CA PRO A 187 6.74 8.13 18.90
C PRO A 187 6.38 6.81 19.59
N GLU A 188 7.36 6.21 20.27
CA GLU A 188 7.15 5.01 21.09
C GLU A 188 6.50 3.83 20.35
N ALA A 189 6.76 3.71 19.04
CA ALA A 189 6.27 2.62 18.20
C ALA A 189 7.43 1.81 17.64
N THR A 190 7.28 0.49 17.62
CA THR A 190 8.15 -0.45 16.91
C THR A 190 7.75 -0.56 15.43
N HIS A 191 8.41 -1.45 14.69
CA HIS A 191 8.16 -1.68 13.25
C HIS A 191 6.70 -2.00 12.92
N LEU A 192 6.02 -2.73 13.78
CA LEU A 192 4.66 -3.21 13.53
C LEU A 192 3.57 -2.30 14.11
N PHE A 193 3.94 -1.29 14.90
CA PHE A 193 3.02 -0.36 15.57
C PHE A 193 2.01 -1.09 16.47
N GLU A 194 2.50 -2.10 17.22
CA GLU A 194 1.66 -2.95 18.07
C GLU A 194 1.42 -2.36 19.47
N GLU A 195 2.15 -1.32 19.80
CA GLU A 195 1.99 -0.62 21.07
C GLU A 195 0.63 0.11 21.11
N PRO A 196 0.07 0.33 22.31
CA PRO A 196 -1.25 0.96 22.47
C PRO A 196 -1.38 2.25 21.64
N ASP A 197 -2.48 2.37 20.92
CA ASP A 197 -2.88 3.52 20.09
C ASP A 197 -1.96 3.83 18.87
N LYS A 198 -0.81 3.15 18.70
CA LYS A 198 0.14 3.49 17.62
C LYS A 198 -0.38 3.12 16.23
N LEU A 199 -1.04 1.97 16.09
CA LEU A 199 -1.66 1.60 14.82
C LEU A 199 -2.86 2.50 14.49
N GLU A 200 -3.59 2.98 15.49
CA GLU A 200 -4.67 3.96 15.30
C GLU A 200 -4.11 5.30 14.83
N GLU A 201 -2.99 5.75 15.39
CA GLU A 201 -2.31 6.97 14.93
C GLU A 201 -1.85 6.84 13.47
N VAL A 202 -1.26 5.70 13.08
CA VAL A 202 -0.93 5.39 11.68
C VAL A 202 -2.17 5.48 10.80
N ALA A 203 -3.28 4.86 11.21
CA ALA A 203 -4.53 4.87 10.45
C ALA A 203 -5.08 6.30 10.29
N ARG A 204 -5.03 7.10 11.35
CA ARG A 204 -5.47 8.50 11.36
C ARG A 204 -4.64 9.37 10.41
N LEU A 205 -3.31 9.30 10.51
CA LEU A 205 -2.40 10.07 9.64
C LEU A 205 -2.57 9.68 8.17
N SER A 206 -2.67 8.38 7.91
CA SER A 206 -2.88 7.84 6.56
C SER A 206 -4.24 8.27 5.98
N ALA A 207 -5.31 8.21 6.78
CA ALA A 207 -6.64 8.64 6.34
C ALA A 207 -6.68 10.15 6.01
N GLN A 208 -6.05 10.99 6.83
CA GLN A 208 -5.93 12.43 6.55
C GLN A 208 -5.19 12.69 5.24
N TRP A 209 -4.12 11.91 4.96
CA TRP A 209 -3.38 12.00 3.71
C TRP A 209 -4.25 11.61 2.52
N PHE A 210 -4.90 10.46 2.56
CA PHE A 210 -5.75 10.01 1.45
C PHE A 210 -6.97 10.90 1.23
N VAL A 211 -7.65 11.35 2.28
CA VAL A 211 -8.80 12.26 2.16
C VAL A 211 -8.42 13.57 1.46
N ARG A 212 -7.20 14.05 1.65
CA ARG A 212 -6.69 15.27 0.98
C ARG A 212 -6.54 15.10 -0.53
N TYR A 213 -6.09 13.92 -1.00
CA TYR A 213 -5.71 13.72 -2.41
C TYR A 213 -6.73 12.93 -3.22
N LEU A 214 -7.59 12.13 -2.60
CA LEU A 214 -8.62 11.36 -3.27
C LEU A 214 -9.89 12.19 -3.61
N ARG A 215 -10.03 13.37 -3.02
CA ARG A 215 -11.15 14.28 -3.29
C ARG A 215 -11.04 14.96 -4.66
#